data_36161d48f758cb12fcfe817a111d1d70
#
_entry.id   36161d48f758cb12fcfe817a111d1d70
#
_cell.length_a   1.000
_cell.length_b   1.000
_cell.length_c   1.000
_cell.angle_alpha   90.00
_cell.angle_beta   90.00
_cell.angle_gamma   90.00
#
_symmetry.space_group_name_H-M   'P 1'
#
loop_
_entity.id
_entity.type
_entity.pdbx_description
1 polymer ?
#
loop_
_entity_poly.entity_id
_entity_poly.type
_entity_poly.pdbx_seq_one_letter_code
_entity_poly.pdbx_strand_id
1 'polypeptide(L)'
;MSASLDGKLVVAISSRALFDFEEENLVFEQGDDRAYMALQLSRLDVPARPGVAFSLVQKLLAFNTPAPAGAGAVGRAQSAAPTPSGTPSSQPVEVVILSRNDPVSGMRVFRSAKHYGLAIERGSFTRGTSPWRYLKPLHANLFLSTHLSDVRAALDAGVPAAQVYPQSARASKAHPGEVRIAFDGDAVLFSDEAERVFQTHGLSAFQQHESDNAALPLPDGPFKPLLIALQRLQQSGTPRMRIRTALVTARSAPAHERAIRTLMNWNIEVDEAMFLGGLDKGDFLREFEPDFFFDDQTGHIESAARHVPAGHVANGVRNPARNPSPDAPSS
;
A
#
# COMPACT_ATOMS: atom_id res chain seq x y z
N MET A 1 3.43 -14.77 26.47
CA MET A 1 4.29 -14.68 25.27
C MET A 1 4.17 -13.26 24.75
N SER A 2 5.29 -12.59 24.47
CA SER A 2 5.28 -11.26 23.85
C SER A 2 4.77 -11.41 22.41
N ALA A 3 3.79 -10.57 22.02
CA ALA A 3 3.32 -10.55 20.63
C ALA A 3 4.43 -9.94 19.76
N SER A 4 4.94 -10.69 18.78
CA SER A 4 5.91 -10.20 17.80
C SER A 4 5.24 -9.88 16.47
N LEU A 5 5.73 -8.85 15.79
CA LEU A 5 5.37 -8.50 14.42
C LEU A 5 6.40 -9.03 13.40
N ASP A 6 7.46 -9.67 13.88
CA ASP A 6 8.53 -10.17 13.03
C ASP A 6 8.02 -11.21 12.03
N GLY A 7 8.44 -11.07 10.79
CA GLY A 7 8.06 -11.96 9.70
C GLY A 7 6.65 -11.78 9.15
N LYS A 8 5.84 -10.88 9.72
CA LYS A 8 4.52 -10.53 9.19
C LYS A 8 4.61 -9.45 8.09
N LEU A 9 3.64 -9.44 7.20
CA LEU A 9 3.34 -8.25 6.40
C LEU A 9 2.56 -7.27 7.28
N VAL A 10 3.18 -6.16 7.65
CA VAL A 10 2.56 -5.13 8.49
C VAL A 10 2.12 -3.93 7.64
N VAL A 11 0.82 -3.66 7.61
CA VAL A 11 0.24 -2.49 6.94
C VAL A 11 -0.25 -1.50 7.98
N ALA A 12 0.39 -0.33 8.01
CA ALA A 12 -0.07 0.81 8.79
C ALA A 12 -1.02 1.66 7.94
N ILE A 13 -2.14 2.10 8.51
CA ILE A 13 -3.16 2.81 7.74
C ILE A 13 -3.84 3.91 8.57
N SER A 14 -4.05 5.08 7.96
CA SER A 14 -4.85 6.13 8.59
C SER A 14 -6.35 5.79 8.58
N SER A 15 -7.07 6.31 9.55
CA SER A 15 -8.53 6.08 9.65
C SER A 15 -9.28 6.49 8.38
N ARG A 16 -8.92 7.62 7.77
CA ARG A 16 -9.55 8.13 6.53
C ARG A 16 -9.15 7.37 5.26
N ALA A 17 -8.04 6.67 5.25
CA ALA A 17 -7.69 5.78 4.15
C ALA A 17 -8.50 4.47 4.20
N LEU A 18 -8.78 3.98 5.43
CA LEU A 18 -9.53 2.75 5.66
C LEU A 18 -11.05 2.97 5.57
N PHE A 19 -11.55 4.05 6.16
CA PHE A 19 -12.98 4.38 6.20
C PHE A 19 -13.25 5.78 5.63
N ASP A 20 -14.44 5.94 5.07
CA ASP A 20 -14.94 7.23 4.58
C ASP A 20 -15.43 8.07 5.78
N PHE A 21 -14.64 9.08 6.13
CA PHE A 21 -14.91 10.08 7.16
C PHE A 21 -14.93 11.50 6.57
N GLU A 22 -15.28 11.65 5.29
CA GLU A 22 -15.20 12.95 4.62
C GLU A 22 -16.19 13.97 5.21
N GLU A 23 -17.42 13.54 5.56
CA GLU A 23 -18.36 14.41 6.26
C GLU A 23 -17.82 14.93 7.59
N GLU A 24 -17.28 14.02 8.40
CA GLU A 24 -16.74 14.35 9.72
C GLU A 24 -15.48 15.20 9.61
N ASN A 25 -14.67 14.96 8.56
CA ASN A 25 -13.47 15.74 8.32
C ASN A 25 -13.77 17.22 8.01
N LEU A 26 -14.89 17.53 7.37
CA LEU A 26 -15.32 18.91 7.15
C LEU A 26 -15.50 19.67 8.48
N VAL A 27 -16.01 19.00 9.51
CA VAL A 27 -16.14 19.58 10.86
C VAL A 27 -14.76 19.81 11.49
N PHE A 28 -13.85 18.87 11.32
CA PHE A 28 -12.46 19.00 11.81
C PHE A 28 -11.73 20.17 11.14
N GLU A 29 -11.85 20.34 9.83
CA GLU A 29 -11.22 21.42 9.08
C GLU A 29 -11.74 22.82 9.46
N GLN A 30 -12.93 22.90 10.03
CA GLN A 30 -13.47 24.15 10.59
C GLN A 30 -12.83 24.53 11.94
N GLY A 31 -11.90 23.71 12.45
CA GLY A 31 -11.09 24.00 13.65
C GLY A 31 -11.80 23.69 14.99
N ASP A 32 -12.86 22.90 14.98
CA ASP A 32 -13.58 22.50 16.19
C ASP A 32 -13.36 21.03 16.54
N ASP A 33 -12.23 20.73 17.20
CA ASP A 33 -11.89 19.40 17.68
C ASP A 33 -12.98 18.81 18.61
N ARG A 34 -13.66 19.65 19.40
CA ARG A 34 -14.72 19.20 20.32
C ARG A 34 -15.98 18.81 19.58
N ALA A 35 -16.39 19.59 18.60
CA ALA A 35 -17.51 19.26 17.72
C ALA A 35 -17.24 17.99 16.92
N TYR A 36 -16.01 17.81 16.42
CA TYR A 36 -15.59 16.57 15.76
C TYR A 36 -15.69 15.37 16.70
N MET A 37 -15.15 15.44 17.92
CA MET A 37 -15.26 14.36 18.91
C MET A 37 -16.71 14.06 19.28
N ALA A 38 -17.54 15.10 19.50
CA ALA A 38 -18.97 14.95 19.82
C ALA A 38 -19.71 14.24 18.67
N LEU A 39 -19.44 14.63 17.42
CA LEU A 39 -19.99 13.97 16.23
C LEU A 39 -19.61 12.50 16.15
N GLN A 40 -18.33 12.17 16.37
CA GLN A 40 -17.86 10.79 16.38
C GLN A 40 -18.52 9.95 17.49
N LEU A 41 -18.70 10.53 18.69
CA LEU A 41 -19.40 9.88 19.78
C LEU A 41 -20.89 9.66 19.50
N SER A 42 -21.57 10.64 18.92
CA SER A 42 -22.99 10.51 18.56
C SER A 42 -23.24 9.44 17.49
N ARG A 43 -22.22 9.16 16.65
CA ARG A 43 -22.25 8.13 15.60
C ARG A 43 -21.51 6.86 15.99
N LEU A 44 -21.19 6.65 17.27
CA LEU A 44 -20.31 5.57 17.73
C LEU A 44 -20.82 4.17 17.33
N ASP A 45 -22.13 3.97 17.32
CA ASP A 45 -22.78 2.71 16.95
C ASP A 45 -23.17 2.64 15.46
N VAL A 46 -22.88 3.70 14.70
CA VAL A 46 -23.07 3.75 13.24
C VAL A 46 -21.73 3.43 12.56
N PRO A 47 -21.58 2.25 11.95
CA PRO A 47 -20.34 1.90 11.26
C PRO A 47 -20.00 2.92 10.17
N ALA A 48 -18.73 3.33 10.11
CA ALA A 48 -18.24 4.17 9.04
C ALA A 48 -18.25 3.41 7.71
N ARG A 49 -18.56 4.11 6.61
CA ARG A 49 -18.54 3.48 5.29
C ARG A 49 -17.12 3.05 4.89
N PRO A 50 -16.97 1.97 4.11
CA PRO A 50 -15.67 1.57 3.56
C PRO A 50 -14.97 2.70 2.80
N GLY A 51 -13.69 2.94 3.11
CA GLY A 51 -12.83 3.89 2.42
C GLY A 51 -12.15 3.28 1.18
N VAL A 52 -11.22 4.04 0.59
CA VAL A 52 -10.53 3.64 -0.66
C VAL A 52 -9.69 2.38 -0.47
N ALA A 53 -8.94 2.27 0.62
CA ALA A 53 -8.07 1.13 0.87
C ALA A 53 -8.76 -0.04 1.59
N PHE A 54 -10.08 0.01 1.79
CA PHE A 54 -10.82 -1.00 2.54
C PHE A 54 -10.70 -2.40 1.91
N SER A 55 -10.89 -2.52 0.58
CA SER A 55 -10.80 -3.81 -0.13
C SER A 55 -9.41 -4.42 0.01
N LEU A 56 -8.35 -3.64 -0.19
CA LEU A 56 -6.97 -4.09 0.00
C LEU A 56 -6.76 -4.66 1.41
N VAL A 57 -7.17 -3.92 2.44
CA VAL A 57 -7.04 -4.35 3.84
C VAL A 57 -7.84 -5.62 4.13
N GLN A 58 -9.09 -5.68 3.69
CA GLN A 58 -9.96 -6.84 3.89
C GLN A 58 -9.37 -8.10 3.26
N LYS A 59 -8.89 -8.00 2.02
CA LYS A 59 -8.30 -9.12 1.29
C LYS A 59 -6.93 -9.54 1.87
N LEU A 60 -6.10 -8.58 2.30
CA LEU A 60 -4.84 -8.90 3.00
C LEU A 60 -5.10 -9.63 4.32
N LEU A 61 -6.07 -9.17 5.12
CA LEU A 61 -6.43 -9.86 6.37
C LEU A 61 -7.02 -11.26 6.13
N ALA A 62 -7.58 -11.54 4.95
CA ALA A 62 -8.07 -12.87 4.62
C ALA A 62 -6.98 -13.95 4.55
N PHE A 63 -5.70 -13.57 4.40
CA PHE A 63 -4.55 -14.48 4.56
C PHE A 63 -4.42 -15.06 5.97
N ASN A 64 -4.97 -14.40 6.97
CA ASN A 64 -4.97 -14.87 8.37
C ASN A 64 -6.01 -15.98 8.64
N THR A 65 -6.94 -16.21 7.69
CA THR A 65 -8.00 -17.22 7.87
C THR A 65 -7.47 -18.60 7.52
N PRO A 66 -7.46 -19.58 8.43
CA PRO A 66 -7.05 -20.94 8.12
C PRO A 66 -7.87 -21.55 6.98
N ALA A 67 -7.24 -22.40 6.16
CA ALA A 67 -7.99 -23.21 5.20
C ALA A 67 -8.99 -24.12 5.94
N PRO A 68 -10.22 -24.34 5.38
CA PRO A 68 -11.12 -25.30 5.99
C PRO A 68 -10.46 -26.67 6.05
N ALA A 69 -10.53 -27.30 7.22
CA ALA A 69 -10.09 -28.67 7.37
C ALA A 69 -10.91 -29.54 6.39
N GLY A 70 -10.29 -29.99 5.28
CA GLY A 70 -10.96 -30.86 4.30
C GLY A 70 -10.80 -30.54 2.82
N ALA A 71 -10.21 -29.42 2.43
CA ALA A 71 -9.97 -29.11 1.03
C ALA A 71 -8.55 -29.52 0.59
N GLY A 72 -8.29 -30.80 0.39
CA GLY A 72 -7.01 -31.24 -0.21
C GLY A 72 -6.41 -32.52 0.35
N ALA A 73 -7.18 -33.61 0.44
CA ALA A 73 -6.60 -34.94 0.65
C ALA A 73 -7.34 -35.99 -0.17
N VAL A 74 -7.14 -35.95 -1.49
CA VAL A 74 -7.32 -37.16 -2.31
C VAL A 74 -5.93 -37.59 -2.74
N GLY A 75 -5.39 -38.61 -2.09
CA GLY A 75 -4.21 -39.33 -2.56
C GLY A 75 -3.07 -39.47 -1.57
N ARG A 76 -3.07 -40.60 -0.89
CA ARG A 76 -2.03 -41.37 -0.19
C ARG A 76 -2.14 -41.40 1.33
N ALA A 77 -2.80 -42.45 1.80
CA ALA A 77 -2.62 -42.99 3.14
C ALA A 77 -1.17 -43.46 3.31
N GLN A 78 -0.40 -42.74 4.10
CA GLN A 78 0.79 -43.30 4.79
C GLN A 78 0.71 -42.85 6.24
N SER A 79 0.73 -43.83 7.12
CA SER A 79 0.71 -43.73 8.56
C SER A 79 1.82 -42.81 9.06
N ALA A 80 1.42 -41.68 9.62
CA ALA A 80 2.28 -40.82 10.42
C ALA A 80 1.64 -40.64 11.80
N ALA A 81 2.43 -40.81 12.84
CA ALA A 81 2.06 -40.67 14.22
C ALA A 81 1.47 -39.27 14.51
N PRO A 82 0.59 -39.09 15.52
CA PRO A 82 0.01 -37.80 15.86
C PRO A 82 1.09 -36.85 16.37
N THR A 83 1.40 -35.80 15.59
CA THR A 83 2.17 -34.65 16.06
C THR A 83 1.34 -33.86 17.06
N PRO A 84 1.95 -33.33 18.15
CA PRO A 84 1.21 -32.61 19.18
C PRO A 84 0.60 -31.32 18.56
N SER A 85 -0.70 -31.23 18.64
CA SER A 85 -1.52 -30.06 18.33
C SER A 85 -1.07 -28.88 19.19
N GLY A 86 -0.66 -27.78 18.56
CA GLY A 86 -0.47 -26.52 19.28
C GLY A 86 0.57 -25.54 18.77
N THR A 87 0.81 -25.43 17.46
CA THR A 87 1.40 -24.19 16.93
C THR A 87 0.28 -23.18 16.79
N PRO A 88 0.33 -22.01 17.45
CA PRO A 88 -0.64 -20.94 17.17
C PRO A 88 -0.54 -20.63 15.68
N SER A 89 -1.65 -20.65 14.95
CA SER A 89 -1.70 -20.30 13.54
C SER A 89 -1.06 -18.90 13.41
N SER A 90 0.12 -18.84 12.82
CA SER A 90 0.80 -17.56 12.64
C SER A 90 -0.06 -16.74 11.69
N GLN A 91 -0.61 -15.62 12.19
CA GLN A 91 -1.30 -14.65 11.36
C GLN A 91 -0.21 -13.92 10.54
N PRO A 92 -0.08 -14.18 9.23
CA PRO A 92 1.01 -13.63 8.43
C PRO A 92 0.84 -12.15 8.10
N VAL A 93 -0.35 -11.59 8.33
CA VAL A 93 -0.67 -10.18 8.06
C VAL A 93 -1.11 -9.48 9.33
N GLU A 94 -0.60 -8.30 9.55
CA GLU A 94 -1.04 -7.39 10.61
C GLU A 94 -1.45 -6.06 10.01
N VAL A 95 -2.59 -5.51 10.46
CA VAL A 95 -3.01 -4.16 10.09
C VAL A 95 -3.08 -3.31 11.34
N VAL A 96 -2.46 -2.14 11.31
CA VAL A 96 -2.37 -1.22 12.45
C VAL A 96 -2.93 0.15 12.04
N ILE A 97 -3.85 0.69 12.84
CA ILE A 97 -4.34 2.05 12.63
C ILE A 97 -3.29 3.05 13.11
N LEU A 98 -2.83 3.92 12.22
CA LEU A 98 -2.00 5.08 12.56
C LEU A 98 -2.70 6.36 12.13
N SER A 99 -3.29 7.08 13.04
CA SER A 99 -4.15 8.21 12.74
C SER A 99 -3.80 9.45 13.54
N ARG A 100 -3.93 10.62 12.89
CA ARG A 100 -3.86 11.93 13.56
C ARG A 100 -5.10 12.25 14.39
N ASN A 101 -6.15 11.43 14.30
CA ASN A 101 -7.36 11.63 15.11
C ASN A 101 -7.04 11.55 16.61
N ASP A 102 -7.96 12.03 17.42
CA ASP A 102 -7.93 11.84 18.87
C ASP A 102 -8.34 10.41 19.26
N PRO A 103 -7.97 9.92 20.47
CA PRO A 103 -8.31 8.58 20.92
C PRO A 103 -9.82 8.31 21.04
N VAL A 104 -10.64 9.33 21.29
CA VAL A 104 -12.11 9.19 21.40
C VAL A 104 -12.69 8.82 20.05
N SER A 105 -12.30 9.53 19.00
CA SER A 105 -12.69 9.23 17.62
C SER A 105 -12.19 7.85 17.17
N GLY A 106 -11.08 7.39 17.74
CA GLY A 106 -10.52 6.06 17.51
C GLY A 106 -11.46 4.91 17.89
N MET A 107 -12.36 5.11 18.87
CA MET A 107 -13.32 4.09 19.26
C MET A 107 -14.25 3.70 18.09
N ARG A 108 -14.73 4.68 17.31
CA ARG A 108 -15.59 4.41 16.16
C ARG A 108 -14.84 3.66 15.06
N VAL A 109 -13.54 3.95 14.88
CA VAL A 109 -12.69 3.23 13.91
C VAL A 109 -12.63 1.73 14.27
N PHE A 110 -12.32 1.39 15.52
CA PHE A 110 -12.29 -0.01 15.96
C PHE A 110 -13.65 -0.70 15.93
N ARG A 111 -14.74 0.01 16.30
CA ARG A 111 -16.10 -0.52 16.18
C ARG A 111 -16.49 -0.81 14.73
N SER A 112 -16.13 0.09 13.81
CA SER A 112 -16.35 -0.11 12.38
C SER A 112 -15.54 -1.30 11.86
N ALA A 113 -14.27 -1.42 12.24
CA ALA A 113 -13.45 -2.58 11.88
C ALA A 113 -14.08 -3.89 12.35
N LYS A 114 -14.52 -3.94 13.61
CA LYS A 114 -15.23 -5.10 14.18
C LYS A 114 -16.53 -5.41 13.43
N HIS A 115 -17.32 -4.40 13.08
CA HIS A 115 -18.58 -4.56 12.32
C HIS A 115 -18.34 -5.26 10.98
N TYR A 116 -17.25 -4.89 10.27
CA TYR A 116 -16.89 -5.50 9.00
C TYR A 116 -16.05 -6.79 9.12
N GLY A 117 -15.83 -7.28 10.33
CA GLY A 117 -15.04 -8.50 10.55
C GLY A 117 -13.55 -8.34 10.27
N LEU A 118 -13.04 -7.11 10.27
CA LEU A 118 -11.61 -6.85 10.12
C LEU A 118 -10.89 -7.12 11.44
N ALA A 119 -9.94 -8.05 11.44
CA ALA A 119 -9.13 -8.38 12.62
C ALA A 119 -8.05 -7.31 12.84
N ILE A 120 -8.46 -6.10 13.21
CA ILE A 120 -7.59 -4.96 13.51
C ILE A 120 -7.70 -4.67 15.02
N GLU A 121 -6.61 -4.94 15.74
CA GLU A 121 -6.57 -4.85 17.21
C GLU A 121 -5.63 -3.75 17.72
N ARG A 122 -4.77 -3.21 16.84
CA ARG A 122 -3.73 -2.24 17.22
C ARG A 122 -3.96 -0.90 16.54
N GLY A 123 -3.66 0.16 17.26
CA GLY A 123 -3.72 1.50 16.71
C GLY A 123 -3.08 2.55 17.60
N SER A 124 -2.63 3.63 16.99
CA SER A 124 -2.15 4.83 17.65
C SER A 124 -2.91 6.05 17.12
N PHE A 125 -3.39 6.87 18.03
CA PHE A 125 -4.15 8.09 17.76
C PHE A 125 -3.40 9.26 18.40
N THR A 126 -2.98 10.24 17.60
CA THR A 126 -1.93 11.19 17.99
C THR A 126 -2.41 12.64 18.12
N ARG A 127 -3.71 12.88 18.03
CA ARG A 127 -4.34 14.21 18.18
C ARG A 127 -3.60 15.30 17.40
N GLY A 128 -3.60 15.19 16.06
CA GLY A 128 -2.98 16.14 15.15
C GLY A 128 -1.50 15.91 14.88
N THR A 129 -0.75 15.28 15.78
CA THR A 129 0.69 15.01 15.58
C THR A 129 0.88 13.93 14.53
N SER A 130 1.91 14.07 13.70
CA SER A 130 2.25 13.05 12.70
C SER A 130 2.65 11.71 13.34
N PRO A 131 2.04 10.58 12.96
CA PRO A 131 2.28 9.29 13.59
C PRO A 131 3.45 8.50 12.97
N TRP A 132 4.15 9.01 11.95
CA TRP A 132 5.17 8.29 11.18
C TRP A 132 6.27 7.66 12.04
N ARG A 133 6.60 8.27 13.17
CA ARG A 133 7.63 7.77 14.11
C ARG A 133 7.35 6.37 14.65
N TYR A 134 6.11 5.92 14.60
CA TYR A 134 5.70 4.58 15.05
C TYR A 134 5.85 3.50 13.97
N LEU A 135 6.14 3.86 12.72
CA LEU A 135 6.27 2.91 11.61
C LEU A 135 7.44 1.94 11.81
N LYS A 136 8.60 2.45 12.26
CA LYS A 136 9.79 1.61 12.52
C LYS A 136 9.57 0.61 13.67
N PRO A 137 9.08 1.04 14.87
CA PRO A 137 8.75 0.09 15.94
C PRO A 137 7.68 -0.94 15.56
N LEU A 138 6.83 -0.63 14.60
CA LEU A 138 5.81 -1.54 14.07
C LEU A 138 6.35 -2.45 12.96
N HIS A 139 7.58 -2.28 12.52
CA HIS A 139 8.15 -2.98 11.36
C HIS A 139 7.25 -2.86 10.11
N ALA A 140 6.64 -1.68 9.92
CA ALA A 140 5.66 -1.45 8.85
C ALA A 140 6.30 -1.64 7.47
N ASN A 141 5.64 -2.44 6.62
CA ASN A 141 6.03 -2.68 5.23
C ASN A 141 5.29 -1.75 4.26
N LEU A 142 4.17 -1.16 4.71
CA LEU A 142 3.40 -0.18 3.94
C LEU A 142 2.72 0.80 4.89
N PHE A 143 2.69 2.07 4.52
CA PHE A 143 1.89 3.08 5.20
C PHE A 143 0.96 3.80 4.23
N LEU A 144 -0.34 3.78 4.50
CA LEU A 144 -1.37 4.46 3.72
C LEU A 144 -1.98 5.61 4.53
N SER A 145 -1.81 6.83 4.06
CA SER A 145 -2.33 8.02 4.74
C SER A 145 -2.96 8.99 3.75
N THR A 146 -3.94 9.75 4.18
CA THR A 146 -4.48 10.88 3.40
C THR A 146 -3.63 12.15 3.54
N HIS A 147 -2.68 12.18 4.46
CA HIS A 147 -1.81 13.33 4.71
C HIS A 147 -0.47 13.19 3.99
N LEU A 148 -0.20 14.06 3.02
CA LEU A 148 1.04 14.06 2.24
C LEU A 148 2.29 14.21 3.12
N SER A 149 2.24 15.04 4.16
CA SER A 149 3.38 15.24 5.08
C SER A 149 3.77 13.96 5.83
N ASP A 150 2.79 13.13 6.22
CA ASP A 150 3.05 11.84 6.86
C ASP A 150 3.68 10.84 5.91
N VAL A 151 3.21 10.84 4.65
CA VAL A 151 3.74 9.98 3.58
C VAL A 151 5.20 10.32 3.29
N ARG A 152 5.52 11.59 3.12
CA ARG A 152 6.92 12.03 2.92
C ARG A 152 7.83 11.62 4.07
N ALA A 153 7.42 11.89 5.31
CA ALA A 153 8.19 11.52 6.48
C ALA A 153 8.39 9.99 6.61
N ALA A 154 7.41 9.19 6.18
CA ALA A 154 7.53 7.74 6.13
C ALA A 154 8.53 7.27 5.06
N LEU A 155 8.46 7.85 3.85
CA LEU A 155 9.41 7.56 2.75
C LEU A 155 10.84 7.96 3.13
N ASP A 156 11.04 9.13 3.74
CA ASP A 156 12.34 9.59 4.26
C ASP A 156 12.88 8.65 5.35
N ALA A 157 11.99 8.03 6.12
CA ALA A 157 12.35 7.02 7.11
C ALA A 157 12.61 5.62 6.51
N GLY A 158 12.50 5.45 5.19
CA GLY A 158 12.70 4.19 4.47
C GLY A 158 11.51 3.22 4.54
N VAL A 159 10.31 3.71 4.84
CA VAL A 159 9.10 2.90 4.86
C VAL A 159 8.27 3.20 3.61
N PRO A 160 7.90 2.19 2.79
CA PRO A 160 7.00 2.37 1.66
C PRO A 160 5.71 3.06 2.08
N ALA A 161 5.36 4.18 1.45
CA ALA A 161 4.18 4.95 1.84
C ALA A 161 3.53 5.65 0.64
N ALA A 162 2.20 5.78 0.68
CA ALA A 162 1.45 6.48 -0.35
C ALA A 162 0.32 7.33 0.23
N GLN A 163 0.10 8.49 -0.39
CA GLN A 163 -1.04 9.35 -0.10
C GLN A 163 -2.28 8.79 -0.80
N VAL A 164 -3.27 8.40 -0.03
CA VAL A 164 -4.57 7.92 -0.52
C VAL A 164 -5.45 9.11 -0.87
N TYR A 165 -6.06 9.07 -2.03
CA TYR A 165 -7.04 10.05 -2.48
C TYR A 165 -8.45 9.54 -2.11
N PRO A 166 -9.15 10.13 -1.14
CA PRO A 166 -10.45 9.63 -0.67
C PRO A 166 -11.53 9.56 -1.76
N GLN A 167 -11.41 10.39 -2.79
CA GLN A 167 -12.31 10.44 -3.94
C GLN A 167 -12.04 9.36 -5.01
N SER A 168 -10.97 8.55 -4.86
CA SER A 168 -10.69 7.47 -5.81
C SER A 168 -11.85 6.48 -5.91
N ALA A 169 -12.02 5.89 -7.07
CA ALA A 169 -12.94 4.77 -7.28
C ALA A 169 -12.66 3.64 -6.27
N ARG A 170 -13.68 2.87 -5.94
CA ARG A 170 -13.53 1.70 -5.07
C ARG A 170 -13.06 0.50 -5.89
N ALA A 171 -12.33 -0.40 -5.25
CA ALA A 171 -11.88 -1.63 -5.89
C ALA A 171 -13.06 -2.48 -6.40
N SER A 172 -12.83 -3.16 -7.51
CA SER A 172 -13.76 -4.14 -8.05
C SER A 172 -13.98 -5.30 -7.08
N LYS A 173 -15.18 -5.88 -7.11
CA LYS A 173 -15.51 -7.09 -6.36
C LYS A 173 -15.36 -8.37 -7.19
N ALA A 174 -14.89 -8.26 -8.42
CA ALA A 174 -14.80 -9.38 -9.36
C ALA A 174 -13.81 -10.46 -8.92
N HIS A 175 -12.79 -10.10 -8.13
CA HIS A 175 -11.70 -10.99 -7.72
C HIS A 175 -11.64 -11.21 -6.21
N PRO A 176 -12.62 -11.89 -5.59
CA PRO A 176 -12.69 -12.03 -4.12
C PRO A 176 -11.56 -12.87 -3.52
N GLY A 177 -10.95 -13.77 -4.31
CA GLY A 177 -9.83 -14.62 -3.91
C GLY A 177 -8.45 -14.07 -4.27
N GLU A 178 -8.36 -12.86 -4.79
CA GLU A 178 -7.10 -12.25 -5.22
C GLU A 178 -6.90 -10.88 -4.56
N VAL A 179 -5.68 -10.62 -4.11
CA VAL A 179 -5.15 -9.28 -3.83
C VAL A 179 -4.40 -8.82 -5.07
N ARG A 180 -4.90 -7.81 -5.75
CA ARG A 180 -4.32 -7.30 -7.01
C ARG A 180 -3.70 -5.94 -6.76
N ILE A 181 -2.39 -5.81 -6.99
CA ILE A 181 -1.66 -4.57 -6.73
C ILE A 181 -0.88 -4.19 -7.99
N ALA A 182 -1.06 -2.95 -8.42
CA ALA A 182 -0.30 -2.39 -9.54
C ALA A 182 0.69 -1.34 -9.04
N PHE A 183 1.86 -1.30 -9.66
CA PHE A 183 2.94 -0.38 -9.33
C PHE A 183 3.45 0.31 -10.59
N ASP A 184 3.74 1.61 -10.48
CA ASP A 184 4.65 2.22 -11.46
C ASP A 184 6.09 1.73 -11.27
N GLY A 185 6.93 1.93 -12.29
CA GLY A 185 8.33 1.53 -12.29
C GLY A 185 9.22 2.56 -11.61
N ASP A 186 9.43 3.68 -12.31
CA ASP A 186 10.39 4.71 -11.90
C ASP A 186 9.91 5.47 -10.65
N ALA A 187 10.83 5.77 -9.75
CA ALA A 187 10.56 6.41 -8.46
C ALA A 187 9.63 5.63 -7.50
N VAL A 188 9.09 4.47 -7.90
CA VAL A 188 8.26 3.58 -7.08
C VAL A 188 8.99 2.26 -6.82
N LEU A 189 9.06 1.33 -7.78
CA LEU A 189 9.81 0.07 -7.64
C LEU A 189 11.30 0.29 -7.82
N PHE A 190 11.68 1.10 -8.80
CA PHE A 190 13.04 1.50 -9.10
C PHE A 190 13.30 2.93 -8.61
N SER A 191 14.58 3.34 -8.57
CA SER A 191 14.94 4.74 -8.34
C SER A 191 14.45 5.64 -9.50
N ASP A 192 14.55 6.95 -9.29
CA ASP A 192 14.24 7.96 -10.31
C ASP A 192 15.41 8.30 -11.24
N GLU A 193 16.47 7.46 -11.29
CA GLU A 193 17.68 7.70 -12.11
C GLU A 193 17.32 7.93 -13.57
N ALA A 194 16.53 7.04 -14.14
CA ALA A 194 16.14 7.10 -15.53
C ALA A 194 15.24 8.31 -15.85
N GLU A 195 14.32 8.65 -14.94
CA GLU A 195 13.49 9.84 -15.07
C GLU A 195 14.31 11.13 -15.04
N ARG A 196 15.38 11.19 -14.23
CA ARG A 196 16.33 12.34 -14.24
C ARG A 196 17.01 12.48 -15.58
N VAL A 197 17.46 11.39 -16.20
CA VAL A 197 18.04 11.40 -17.55
C VAL A 197 17.03 11.92 -18.56
N PHE A 198 15.80 11.43 -18.50
CA PHE A 198 14.72 11.88 -19.37
C PHE A 198 14.45 13.39 -19.26
N GLN A 199 14.33 13.90 -18.04
CA GLN A 199 14.05 15.32 -17.78
C GLN A 199 15.19 16.23 -18.22
N THR A 200 16.43 15.77 -18.08
CA THR A 200 17.62 16.59 -18.37
C THR A 200 17.99 16.56 -19.86
N HIS A 201 17.84 15.40 -20.50
CA HIS A 201 18.39 15.16 -21.84
C HIS A 201 17.35 14.67 -22.86
N GLY A 202 16.11 14.47 -22.46
CA GLY A 202 14.99 14.06 -23.31
C GLY A 202 14.95 12.57 -23.66
N LEU A 203 13.95 12.20 -24.47
CA LEU A 203 13.59 10.80 -24.75
C LEU A 203 14.72 10.00 -25.41
N SER A 204 15.41 10.58 -26.40
CA SER A 204 16.48 9.87 -27.12
C SER A 204 17.64 9.50 -26.18
N ALA A 205 18.07 10.44 -25.33
CA ALA A 205 19.12 10.19 -24.35
C ALA A 205 18.69 9.16 -23.30
N PHE A 206 17.44 9.21 -22.84
CA PHE A 206 16.86 8.20 -21.97
C PHE A 206 16.91 6.81 -22.60
N GLN A 207 16.43 6.66 -23.85
CA GLN A 207 16.43 5.37 -24.55
C GLN A 207 17.85 4.81 -24.75
N GLN A 208 18.81 5.67 -25.11
CA GLN A 208 20.21 5.28 -25.23
C GLN A 208 20.80 4.86 -23.90
N HIS A 209 20.60 5.66 -22.84
CA HIS A 209 21.05 5.34 -21.48
C HIS A 209 20.52 3.99 -21.01
N GLU A 210 19.24 3.72 -21.18
CA GLU A 210 18.64 2.46 -20.76
C GLU A 210 19.12 1.26 -21.58
N SER A 211 19.37 1.44 -22.87
CA SER A 211 19.95 0.40 -23.73
C SER A 211 21.39 0.08 -23.33
N ASP A 212 22.22 1.09 -23.12
CA ASP A 212 23.64 0.92 -22.75
C ASP A 212 23.78 0.26 -21.37
N ASN A 213 22.83 0.53 -20.48
CA ASN A 213 22.80 -0.01 -19.13
C ASN A 213 21.85 -1.21 -18.96
N ALA A 214 21.35 -1.83 -20.04
CA ALA A 214 20.35 -2.90 -19.97
C ALA A 214 20.76 -4.09 -19.09
N ALA A 215 22.07 -4.40 -18.99
CA ALA A 215 22.62 -5.45 -18.15
C ALA A 215 22.84 -5.06 -16.68
N LEU A 216 22.78 -3.75 -16.37
CA LEU A 216 22.98 -3.23 -15.01
C LEU A 216 21.64 -3.02 -14.34
N PRO A 217 21.38 -3.66 -13.17
CA PRO A 217 20.13 -3.44 -12.45
C PRO A 217 19.90 -1.96 -12.15
N LEU A 218 18.64 -1.53 -12.24
CA LEU A 218 18.21 -0.23 -11.73
C LEU A 218 18.40 -0.18 -10.21
N PRO A 219 18.80 0.95 -9.63
CA PRO A 219 18.82 1.09 -8.18
C PRO A 219 17.42 0.96 -7.59
N ASP A 220 17.38 0.58 -6.31
CA ASP A 220 16.15 0.29 -5.59
C ASP A 220 15.27 1.54 -5.45
N GLY A 221 13.97 1.40 -5.70
CA GLY A 221 12.95 2.37 -5.33
C GLY A 221 12.36 2.10 -3.94
N PRO A 222 11.56 3.03 -3.42
CA PRO A 222 11.02 2.94 -2.06
C PRO A 222 10.07 1.74 -1.85
N PHE A 223 9.46 1.18 -2.89
CA PHE A 223 8.49 0.10 -2.79
C PHE A 223 9.06 -1.31 -2.99
N LYS A 224 10.35 -1.45 -3.33
CA LYS A 224 11.00 -2.76 -3.41
C LYS A 224 10.81 -3.60 -2.12
N PRO A 225 10.95 -3.04 -0.89
CA PRO A 225 10.73 -3.82 0.34
C PRO A 225 9.31 -4.35 0.47
N LEU A 226 8.30 -3.60 0.04
CA LEU A 226 6.92 -4.07 0.00
C LEU A 226 6.75 -5.23 -0.98
N LEU A 227 7.29 -5.11 -2.19
CA LEU A 227 7.19 -6.16 -3.21
C LEU A 227 7.82 -7.48 -2.74
N ILE A 228 8.98 -7.42 -2.05
CA ILE A 228 9.59 -8.59 -1.40
C ILE A 228 8.69 -9.17 -0.30
N ALA A 229 8.06 -8.33 0.51
CA ALA A 229 7.18 -8.80 1.58
C ALA A 229 5.91 -9.47 1.03
N LEU A 230 5.34 -8.93 -0.06
CA LEU A 230 4.21 -9.55 -0.77
C LEU A 230 4.58 -10.90 -1.37
N GLN A 231 5.75 -11.01 -1.98
CA GLN A 231 6.25 -12.28 -2.53
C GLN A 231 6.44 -13.33 -1.42
N ARG A 232 7.00 -12.95 -0.27
CA ARG A 232 7.12 -13.85 0.90
C ARG A 232 5.76 -14.31 1.40
N LEU A 233 4.78 -13.41 1.48
CA LEU A 233 3.41 -13.73 1.87
C LEU A 233 2.79 -14.73 0.89
N GLN A 234 2.96 -14.51 -0.42
CA GLN A 234 2.49 -15.43 -1.47
C GLN A 234 3.13 -16.82 -1.34
N GLN A 235 4.43 -16.89 -1.06
CA GLN A 235 5.17 -18.17 -0.89
C GLN A 235 4.79 -18.90 0.39
N SER A 236 4.43 -18.20 1.46
CA SER A 236 3.96 -18.80 2.71
C SER A 236 2.58 -19.45 2.61
N GLY A 237 1.88 -19.17 1.53
CA GLY A 237 0.71 -19.82 0.95
C GLY A 237 -0.47 -20.12 1.88
N THR A 238 -1.60 -19.43 1.65
CA THR A 238 -2.90 -20.00 1.99
C THR A 238 -3.63 -20.33 0.68
N PRO A 239 -4.24 -21.52 0.52
CA PRO A 239 -4.89 -21.91 -0.75
C PRO A 239 -6.07 -21.01 -1.13
N ARG A 240 -6.50 -20.10 -0.26
CA ARG A 240 -7.68 -19.25 -0.46
C ARG A 240 -7.41 -17.90 -1.08
N MET A 241 -6.20 -17.36 -0.91
CA MET A 241 -5.84 -16.03 -1.40
C MET A 241 -4.60 -16.10 -2.26
N ARG A 242 -4.62 -15.38 -3.36
CA ARG A 242 -3.49 -15.20 -4.25
C ARG A 242 -3.14 -13.71 -4.33
N ILE A 243 -1.85 -13.40 -4.38
CA ILE A 243 -1.40 -12.05 -4.72
C ILE A 243 -1.10 -12.02 -6.22
N ARG A 244 -1.62 -11.00 -6.90
CA ARG A 244 -1.27 -10.70 -8.28
C ARG A 244 -0.67 -9.30 -8.33
N THR A 245 0.50 -9.19 -8.94
CA THR A 245 1.21 -7.93 -9.07
C THR A 245 1.36 -7.54 -10.54
N ALA A 246 1.21 -6.24 -10.82
CA ALA A 246 1.46 -5.68 -12.13
C ALA A 246 2.45 -4.52 -12.07
N LEU A 247 3.41 -4.49 -13.01
CA LEU A 247 4.20 -3.32 -13.34
C LEU A 247 3.46 -2.56 -14.45
N VAL A 248 3.13 -1.28 -14.22
CA VAL A 248 2.42 -0.41 -15.18
C VAL A 248 3.23 0.85 -15.39
N THR A 249 4.06 0.89 -16.43
CA THR A 249 5.06 1.94 -16.61
C THR A 249 4.95 2.67 -17.94
N ALA A 250 5.34 3.95 -17.96
CA ALA A 250 5.45 4.75 -19.17
C ALA A 250 6.66 4.34 -20.04
N ARG A 251 7.54 3.47 -19.57
CA ARG A 251 8.64 2.93 -20.37
C ARG A 251 8.09 2.19 -21.60
N SER A 252 8.89 2.13 -22.65
CA SER A 252 8.67 1.33 -23.86
C SER A 252 9.95 0.64 -24.30
N ALA A 253 9.93 -0.15 -25.36
CA ALA A 253 11.15 -0.64 -25.97
C ALA A 253 12.00 0.55 -26.49
N PRO A 254 13.35 0.51 -26.33
CA PRO A 254 14.15 -0.56 -25.73
C PRO A 254 14.30 -0.49 -24.21
N ALA A 255 13.84 0.56 -23.52
CA ALA A 255 14.04 0.80 -22.09
C ALA A 255 13.33 -0.22 -21.17
N HIS A 256 12.43 -1.03 -21.71
CA HIS A 256 11.73 -2.10 -20.97
C HIS A 256 12.68 -3.21 -20.49
N GLU A 257 13.74 -3.50 -21.25
CA GLU A 257 14.64 -4.63 -20.97
C GLU A 257 15.34 -4.49 -19.61
N ARG A 258 15.86 -3.29 -19.30
CA ARG A 258 16.55 -3.03 -18.04
C ARG A 258 15.60 -3.24 -16.84
N ALA A 259 14.34 -2.81 -16.94
CA ALA A 259 13.35 -3.00 -15.91
C ALA A 259 13.06 -4.50 -15.64
N ILE A 260 12.88 -5.30 -16.72
CA ILE A 260 12.67 -6.75 -16.60
C ILE A 260 13.90 -7.42 -15.99
N ARG A 261 15.10 -7.12 -16.46
CA ARG A 261 16.36 -7.69 -15.93
C ARG A 261 16.58 -7.31 -14.47
N THR A 262 16.14 -6.12 -14.05
CA THR A 262 16.20 -5.70 -12.65
C THR A 262 15.31 -6.56 -11.78
N LEU A 263 14.06 -6.80 -12.16
CA LEU A 263 13.16 -7.70 -11.43
C LEU A 263 13.73 -9.13 -11.36
N MET A 264 14.28 -9.65 -12.47
CA MET A 264 14.96 -10.94 -12.49
C MET A 264 16.15 -10.98 -11.52
N ASN A 265 16.97 -9.93 -11.49
CA ASN A 265 18.12 -9.83 -10.58
C ASN A 265 17.67 -9.82 -9.09
N TRP A 266 16.52 -9.23 -8.79
CA TRP A 266 15.94 -9.26 -7.46
C TRP A 266 15.26 -10.59 -7.11
N ASN A 267 15.18 -11.53 -8.08
CA ASN A 267 14.41 -12.77 -7.97
C ASN A 267 12.94 -12.50 -7.62
N ILE A 268 12.37 -11.49 -8.27
CA ILE A 268 10.98 -11.07 -8.12
C ILE A 268 10.25 -11.31 -9.42
N GLU A 269 9.13 -11.99 -9.35
CA GLU A 269 8.20 -12.20 -10.45
C GLU A 269 6.99 -11.28 -10.27
N VAL A 270 6.59 -10.59 -11.35
CA VAL A 270 5.30 -9.90 -11.47
C VAL A 270 4.41 -10.70 -12.41
N ASP A 271 3.11 -10.73 -12.12
CA ASP A 271 2.16 -11.51 -12.96
C ASP A 271 1.94 -10.83 -14.31
N GLU A 272 1.98 -9.50 -14.35
CA GLU A 272 1.80 -8.71 -15.56
C GLU A 272 2.80 -7.54 -15.62
N ALA A 273 3.24 -7.19 -16.83
CA ALA A 273 4.07 -6.01 -17.06
C ALA A 273 3.57 -5.25 -18.30
N MET A 274 3.17 -4.02 -18.11
CA MET A 274 2.59 -3.14 -19.12
C MET A 274 3.56 -2.00 -19.40
N PHE A 275 4.19 -2.03 -20.60
CA PHE A 275 5.11 -1.01 -21.08
C PHE A 275 4.37 -0.08 -22.05
N LEU A 276 3.84 1.02 -21.55
CA LEU A 276 2.79 1.79 -22.21
C LEU A 276 3.31 2.88 -23.15
N GLY A 277 4.61 3.23 -23.08
CA GLY A 277 5.19 4.22 -23.98
C GLY A 277 4.54 5.61 -23.90
N GLY A 278 4.03 5.97 -22.72
CA GLY A 278 3.35 7.26 -22.48
C GLY A 278 1.82 7.23 -22.73
N LEU A 279 1.22 6.08 -23.05
CA LEU A 279 -0.25 5.95 -23.05
C LEU A 279 -0.81 6.15 -21.64
N ASP A 280 -2.06 6.60 -21.55
CA ASP A 280 -2.75 6.76 -20.27
C ASP A 280 -2.90 5.41 -19.56
N LYS A 281 -2.50 5.36 -18.29
CA LYS A 281 -2.55 4.14 -17.47
C LYS A 281 -3.97 3.75 -17.06
N GLY A 282 -4.92 4.70 -17.04
CA GLY A 282 -6.26 4.52 -16.49
C GLY A 282 -7.03 3.38 -17.14
N ASP A 283 -7.01 3.29 -18.48
CA ASP A 283 -7.72 2.24 -19.22
C ASP A 283 -7.13 0.86 -18.94
N PHE A 284 -5.81 0.73 -18.87
CA PHE A 284 -5.14 -0.54 -18.56
C PHE A 284 -5.38 -0.97 -17.11
N LEU A 285 -5.37 -0.02 -16.17
CA LEU A 285 -5.70 -0.28 -14.78
C LEU A 285 -7.15 -0.70 -14.60
N ARG A 286 -8.09 -0.14 -15.37
CA ARG A 286 -9.48 -0.58 -15.37
C ARG A 286 -9.62 -2.05 -15.78
N GLU A 287 -8.84 -2.53 -16.74
CA GLU A 287 -8.86 -3.93 -17.16
C GLU A 287 -8.14 -4.87 -16.17
N PHE A 288 -7.05 -4.39 -15.55
CA PHE A 288 -6.35 -5.16 -14.51
C PHE A 288 -7.15 -5.21 -13.19
N GLU A 289 -8.00 -4.23 -12.89
CA GLU A 289 -8.82 -4.12 -11.68
C GLU A 289 -8.01 -4.28 -10.36
N PRO A 290 -6.97 -3.48 -10.10
CA PRO A 290 -6.20 -3.58 -8.87
C PRO A 290 -7.04 -3.17 -7.65
N ASP A 291 -6.75 -3.81 -6.50
CA ASP A 291 -7.20 -3.32 -5.20
C ASP A 291 -6.49 -2.03 -4.80
N PHE A 292 -5.29 -1.80 -5.35
CA PHE A 292 -4.56 -0.56 -5.16
C PHE A 292 -3.48 -0.36 -6.24
N PHE A 293 -3.33 0.87 -6.71
CA PHE A 293 -2.28 1.31 -7.64
C PHE A 293 -1.39 2.36 -7.00
N PHE A 294 -0.07 2.25 -7.21
CA PHE A 294 0.95 3.15 -6.69
C PHE A 294 1.74 3.80 -7.81
N ASP A 295 1.82 5.15 -7.80
CA ASP A 295 2.56 5.92 -8.80
C ASP A 295 3.10 7.21 -8.15
N ASP A 296 4.24 7.71 -8.62
CA ASP A 296 4.85 8.94 -8.10
C ASP A 296 4.34 10.21 -8.79
N GLN A 297 3.62 10.08 -9.90
CA GLN A 297 3.14 11.23 -10.67
C GLN A 297 1.66 11.52 -10.39
N THR A 298 1.38 12.72 -9.89
CA THR A 298 0.01 13.14 -9.54
C THR A 298 -0.95 13.05 -10.72
N GLY A 299 -0.51 13.39 -11.94
CA GLY A 299 -1.33 13.27 -13.15
C GLY A 299 -1.76 11.81 -13.46
N HIS A 300 -0.87 10.84 -13.26
CA HIS A 300 -1.20 9.43 -13.41
C HIS A 300 -2.18 8.96 -12.32
N ILE A 301 -1.98 9.42 -11.08
CA ILE A 301 -2.88 9.13 -9.96
C ILE A 301 -4.27 9.71 -10.19
N GLU A 302 -4.37 10.97 -10.67
CA GLU A 302 -5.66 11.61 -10.97
C GLU A 302 -6.42 10.89 -12.09
N SER A 303 -5.70 10.40 -13.11
CA SER A 303 -6.30 9.58 -14.16
C SER A 303 -6.76 8.22 -13.62
N ALA A 304 -5.87 7.49 -12.93
CA ALA A 304 -6.16 6.18 -12.36
C ALA A 304 -7.29 6.21 -11.32
N ALA A 305 -7.34 7.26 -10.48
CA ALA A 305 -8.33 7.39 -9.41
C ALA A 305 -9.79 7.42 -9.91
N ARG A 306 -10.02 7.73 -11.18
CA ARG A 306 -11.37 7.64 -11.80
C ARG A 306 -11.84 6.20 -11.98
N HIS A 307 -10.92 5.24 -11.99
CA HIS A 307 -11.18 3.85 -12.34
C HIS A 307 -10.90 2.87 -11.19
N VAL A 308 -9.82 3.14 -10.40
CA VAL A 308 -9.32 2.22 -9.39
C VAL A 308 -8.86 2.96 -8.12
N PRO A 309 -8.70 2.27 -6.97
CA PRO A 309 -8.02 2.83 -5.82
C PRO A 309 -6.59 3.20 -6.16
N ALA A 310 -6.20 4.43 -5.83
CA ALA A 310 -4.88 4.93 -6.18
C ALA A 310 -4.22 5.69 -5.03
N GLY A 311 -2.89 5.59 -4.97
CA GLY A 311 -2.07 6.23 -3.95
C GLY A 311 -0.81 6.85 -4.54
N HIS A 312 -0.61 8.13 -4.25
CA HIS A 312 0.52 8.91 -4.68
C HIS A 312 1.75 8.63 -3.80
N VAL A 313 2.81 8.14 -4.42
CA VAL A 313 4.13 7.94 -3.80
C VAL A 313 4.93 9.23 -3.97
N ALA A 314 5.01 10.04 -2.92
CA ALA A 314 5.64 11.37 -2.96
C ALA A 314 7.18 11.28 -2.97
N ASN A 315 7.74 10.55 -3.93
CA ASN A 315 9.17 10.27 -4.09
C ASN A 315 9.67 10.68 -5.48
N GLY A 316 10.98 10.81 -5.62
CA GLY A 316 11.65 11.06 -6.89
C GLY A 316 11.61 12.52 -7.35
N VAL A 317 12.23 12.76 -8.51
CA VAL A 317 12.49 14.09 -9.08
C VAL A 317 11.22 14.90 -9.37
N ARG A 318 10.09 14.23 -9.58
CA ARG A 318 8.77 14.88 -9.76
C ARG A 318 8.18 15.40 -8.45
N ASN A 319 8.72 14.99 -7.31
CA ASN A 319 8.23 15.31 -5.98
C ASN A 319 9.32 15.99 -5.11
N PRO A 320 9.90 17.11 -5.53
CA PRO A 320 10.98 17.74 -4.78
C PRO A 320 10.53 18.02 -3.34
N ALA A 321 11.46 17.85 -2.39
CA ALA A 321 11.24 18.26 -1.02
C ALA A 321 10.84 19.74 -1.00
N ARG A 322 9.76 20.12 -0.31
CA ARG A 322 9.52 21.54 -0.03
C ARG A 322 10.67 22.00 0.86
N ASN A 323 11.40 23.03 0.44
CA ASN A 323 12.29 23.75 1.35
C ASN A 323 11.48 24.10 2.62
N PRO A 324 12.03 23.88 3.82
CA PRO A 324 11.36 24.29 5.03
C PRO A 324 11.01 25.77 4.89
N SER A 325 9.74 26.13 5.15
CA SER A 325 9.32 27.54 5.19
C SER A 325 10.24 28.28 6.15
N PRO A 326 10.72 29.48 5.83
CA PRO A 326 11.58 30.25 6.74
C PRO A 326 10.91 30.62 8.07
N ASP A 327 9.61 30.33 8.22
CA ASP A 327 8.80 30.63 9.41
C ASP A 327 8.54 29.42 10.34
N ALA A 328 9.33 28.35 10.24
CA ALA A 328 9.24 27.27 11.24
C ALA A 328 9.90 27.75 12.54
N PRO A 329 9.17 27.83 13.67
CA PRO A 329 9.78 28.21 14.95
C PRO A 329 10.86 27.19 15.30
N SER A 330 12.08 27.68 15.49
CA SER A 330 13.19 26.91 16.04
C SER A 330 12.79 26.36 17.40
N SER A 331 12.80 25.05 17.52
CA SER A 331 12.54 24.25 18.73
C SER A 331 13.49 24.58 19.88
#